data_4b97df9349dd402e9b30ee5880b5da7e
#
_entry.id   4b97df9349dd402e9b30ee5880b5da7e
#
_cell.length_a   1.000
_cell.length_b   1.000
_cell.length_c   1.000
_cell.angle_alpha   90.00
_cell.angle_beta   90.00
_cell.angle_gamma   90.00
#
_symmetry.space_group_name_H-M   'P 1'
#
loop_
_entity.id
_entity.type
_entity.pdbx_description
1 polymer ?
#
loop_
_entity_poly.entity_id
_entity_poly.type
_entity_poly.pdbx_seq_one_letter_code
_entity_poly.pdbx_strand_id
1 'polypeptide(L)'
;MAGENVLASVGPKDRSVRGLGLFVRLSPMKPVDEIEALVARVGTHPVYGYAHCMRVHALAEDLAAEEEVSYDGEILRVAALLHDIGLYKAYAMREPADHAKRSALVARRILQDWDFPPQASQAVIEAIELHPPGVPGSTASETILLKDAIGLDYLGAIGVSRMLAMVGTEDDVPDIRTAIWNAESLRQKIPDLLVLQASKDLAARRIREMEDFFEDLRDATEKLKLL
;
A
#
# COMPACT_ATOMS: atom_id res chain seq x y z
N MET A 1 12.44 27.07 -20.59
CA MET A 1 13.26 25.89 -20.90
C MET A 1 12.65 24.75 -20.08
N ALA A 2 11.92 23.86 -20.77
CA ALA A 2 11.25 22.72 -20.17
C ALA A 2 12.30 21.63 -19.88
N GLY A 3 12.49 21.29 -18.62
CA GLY A 3 13.32 20.17 -18.23
C GLY A 3 12.56 18.87 -18.49
N GLU A 4 12.99 18.11 -19.48
CA GLU A 4 12.53 16.75 -19.68
C GLU A 4 13.01 15.88 -18.49
N ASN A 5 12.07 15.51 -17.63
CA ASN A 5 12.30 14.45 -16.67
C ASN A 5 12.31 13.10 -17.42
N VAL A 6 13.50 12.67 -17.79
CA VAL A 6 13.73 11.32 -18.32
C VAL A 6 13.51 10.33 -17.18
N LEU A 7 12.34 9.70 -17.14
CA LEU A 7 12.13 8.50 -16.35
C LEU A 7 13.13 7.44 -16.86
N ALA A 8 14.15 7.16 -16.06
CA ALA A 8 15.12 6.14 -16.40
C ALA A 8 14.41 4.79 -16.53
N SER A 9 14.46 4.17 -17.71
CA SER A 9 14.02 2.80 -17.93
C SER A 9 14.89 1.88 -17.07
N VAL A 10 14.30 1.21 -16.08
CA VAL A 10 14.95 0.18 -15.27
C VAL A 10 14.54 -1.18 -15.83
N GLY A 11 14.90 -1.44 -17.08
CA GLY A 11 14.76 -2.75 -17.68
C GLY A 11 15.85 -3.73 -17.20
N PRO A 12 15.66 -5.04 -17.42
CA PRO A 12 16.62 -6.05 -17.00
C PRO A 12 17.97 -5.82 -17.67
N LYS A 13 18.98 -5.38 -16.91
CA LYS A 13 20.36 -5.32 -17.35
C LYS A 13 20.93 -6.74 -17.37
N ASP A 14 21.49 -7.10 -18.52
CA ASP A 14 22.31 -8.33 -18.70
C ASP A 14 23.27 -8.52 -17.51
N ARG A 15 23.00 -9.56 -16.69
CA ARG A 15 23.80 -9.91 -15.53
C ARG A 15 24.80 -11.02 -15.91
N SER A 16 25.74 -10.70 -16.79
CA SER A 16 26.89 -11.59 -17.00
C SER A 16 27.99 -11.27 -15.99
N VAL A 17 28.07 -12.03 -14.90
CA VAL A 17 29.20 -12.00 -13.97
C VAL A 17 30.24 -13.00 -14.47
N ARG A 18 31.35 -12.52 -15.05
CA ARG A 18 32.56 -13.34 -15.36
C ARG A 18 33.41 -13.44 -14.10
N GLY A 19 33.40 -14.63 -13.50
CA GLY A 19 34.34 -14.96 -12.43
C GLY A 19 34.27 -16.43 -12.03
N LEU A 20 35.34 -17.19 -12.37
CA LEU A 20 35.63 -18.57 -11.91
C LEU A 20 34.52 -19.63 -12.06
N GLY A 21 34.45 -20.26 -13.23
CA GLY A 21 34.31 -21.72 -13.41
C GLY A 21 33.02 -22.41 -12.93
N LEU A 22 32.04 -21.73 -12.31
CA LEU A 22 30.75 -22.31 -11.95
C LEU A 22 29.65 -21.48 -12.60
N PHE A 23 29.18 -21.89 -13.79
CA PHE A 23 27.94 -21.38 -14.36
C PHE A 23 26.76 -21.90 -13.55
N VAL A 24 26.42 -21.26 -12.44
CA VAL A 24 25.10 -21.40 -11.88
C VAL A 24 24.16 -20.64 -12.83
N ARG A 25 23.42 -21.37 -13.67
CA ARG A 25 22.24 -20.80 -14.33
C ARG A 25 21.25 -20.49 -13.23
N LEU A 26 21.25 -19.26 -12.77
CA LEU A 26 20.12 -18.74 -12.01
C LEU A 26 18.91 -18.80 -12.95
N SER A 27 17.89 -19.54 -12.57
CA SER A 27 16.58 -19.47 -13.25
C SER A 27 16.19 -17.99 -13.34
N PRO A 28 15.63 -17.52 -14.47
CA PRO A 28 15.14 -16.16 -14.53
C PRO A 28 14.17 -15.94 -13.38
N MET A 29 14.37 -14.87 -12.62
CA MET A 29 13.44 -14.51 -11.54
C MET A 29 12.05 -14.31 -12.16
N LYS A 30 11.01 -14.71 -11.43
CA LYS A 30 9.64 -14.40 -11.88
C LYS A 30 9.43 -12.89 -11.87
N PRO A 31 8.59 -12.34 -12.77
CA PRO A 31 8.29 -10.91 -12.78
C PRO A 31 7.85 -10.37 -11.41
N VAL A 32 7.09 -11.14 -10.64
CA VAL A 32 6.66 -10.77 -9.28
C VAL A 32 7.83 -10.53 -8.33
N ASP A 33 8.85 -11.39 -8.38
CA ASP A 33 10.03 -11.27 -7.50
C ASP A 33 10.89 -10.05 -7.87
N GLU A 34 10.98 -9.71 -9.18
CA GLU A 34 11.66 -8.50 -9.64
C GLU A 34 10.89 -7.23 -9.22
N ILE A 35 9.56 -7.25 -9.30
CA ILE A 35 8.70 -6.16 -8.81
C ILE A 35 8.89 -5.97 -7.30
N GLU A 36 8.88 -7.03 -6.54
CA GLU A 36 9.11 -6.96 -5.09
C GLU A 36 10.49 -6.40 -4.76
N ALA A 37 11.53 -6.88 -5.42
CA ALA A 37 12.89 -6.36 -5.24
C ALA A 37 12.99 -4.86 -5.60
N LEU A 38 12.25 -4.39 -6.61
CA LEU A 38 12.15 -2.97 -6.94
C LEU A 38 11.49 -2.21 -5.80
N VAL A 39 10.30 -2.64 -5.36
CA VAL A 39 9.53 -1.96 -4.31
C VAL A 39 10.29 -1.95 -2.99
N ALA A 40 10.96 -3.04 -2.62
CA ALA A 40 11.83 -3.09 -1.43
C ALA A 40 12.95 -2.05 -1.48
N ARG A 41 13.49 -1.77 -2.67
CA ARG A 41 14.55 -0.78 -2.86
C ARG A 41 14.06 0.67 -2.85
N VAL A 42 12.90 0.96 -3.44
CA VAL A 42 12.40 2.34 -3.63
C VAL A 42 11.35 2.75 -2.61
N GLY A 43 10.63 1.80 -2.03
CA GLY A 43 9.56 2.02 -1.05
C GLY A 43 10.08 2.18 0.36
N THR A 44 10.91 3.19 0.59
CA THR A 44 11.61 3.43 1.86
C THR A 44 10.81 4.26 2.86
N HIS A 45 9.63 4.74 2.48
CA HIS A 45 8.82 5.57 3.37
C HIS A 45 8.26 4.75 4.55
N PRO A 46 8.31 5.25 5.81
CA PRO A 46 7.90 4.48 6.98
C PRO A 46 6.41 4.16 7.01
N VAL A 47 5.57 4.96 6.37
CA VAL A 47 4.10 4.86 6.44
C VAL A 47 3.52 4.08 5.26
N TYR A 48 3.91 4.42 4.02
CA TYR A 48 3.39 3.84 2.78
C TYR A 48 4.45 3.14 1.91
N GLY A 49 5.59 2.77 2.51
CA GLY A 49 6.67 2.04 1.83
C GLY A 49 6.48 0.52 1.81
N TYR A 50 7.56 -0.20 1.48
CA TYR A 50 7.55 -1.65 1.31
C TYR A 50 6.94 -2.42 2.50
N ALA A 51 7.25 -2.01 3.75
CA ALA A 51 6.70 -2.65 4.94
C ALA A 51 5.16 -2.54 5.02
N HIS A 52 4.59 -1.41 4.56
CA HIS A 52 3.14 -1.25 4.42
C HIS A 52 2.58 -2.21 3.36
N CYS A 53 3.19 -2.26 2.17
CA CYS A 53 2.76 -3.16 1.10
C CYS A 53 2.71 -4.62 1.57
N MET A 54 3.72 -5.06 2.31
CA MET A 54 3.79 -6.44 2.83
C MET A 54 2.74 -6.72 3.90
N ARG A 55 2.46 -5.76 4.81
CA ARG A 55 1.36 -5.92 5.79
C ARG A 55 0.01 -5.99 5.12
N VAL A 56 -0.23 -5.12 4.14
CA VAL A 56 -1.49 -5.11 3.37
C VAL A 56 -1.66 -6.43 2.62
N HIS A 57 -0.61 -6.95 1.97
CA HIS A 57 -0.67 -8.24 1.29
C HIS A 57 -1.00 -9.38 2.26
N ALA A 58 -0.24 -9.51 3.36
CA ALA A 58 -0.48 -10.55 4.35
C ALA A 58 -1.90 -10.49 4.93
N LEU A 59 -2.38 -9.28 5.24
CA LEU A 59 -3.73 -9.08 5.75
C LEU A 59 -4.80 -9.46 4.71
N ALA A 60 -4.57 -9.15 3.43
CA ALA A 60 -5.48 -9.55 2.36
C ALA A 60 -5.55 -11.08 2.19
N GLU A 61 -4.41 -11.77 2.34
CA GLU A 61 -4.38 -13.24 2.34
C GLU A 61 -5.15 -13.84 3.55
N ASP A 62 -4.96 -13.27 4.75
CA ASP A 62 -5.70 -13.68 5.95
C ASP A 62 -7.22 -13.49 5.77
N LEU A 63 -7.65 -12.35 5.21
CA LEU A 63 -9.06 -12.08 4.91
C LEU A 63 -9.63 -13.05 3.87
N ALA A 64 -8.87 -13.36 2.83
CA ALA A 64 -9.30 -14.32 1.82
C ALA A 64 -9.49 -15.73 2.40
N ALA A 65 -8.62 -16.13 3.32
CA ALA A 65 -8.72 -17.41 4.00
C ALA A 65 -9.93 -17.47 4.95
N GLU A 66 -10.19 -16.39 5.72
CA GLU A 66 -11.32 -16.32 6.65
C GLU A 66 -12.69 -16.31 5.94
N GLU A 67 -12.77 -15.64 4.79
CA GLU A 67 -13.99 -15.52 3.97
C GLU A 67 -14.12 -16.64 2.92
N GLU A 68 -13.15 -17.55 2.84
CA GLU A 68 -13.08 -18.60 1.81
C GLU A 68 -13.18 -18.05 0.37
N VAL A 69 -12.59 -16.86 0.12
CA VAL A 69 -12.62 -16.18 -1.17
C VAL A 69 -11.52 -16.69 -2.09
N SER A 70 -11.89 -17.11 -3.29
CA SER A 70 -10.94 -17.43 -4.37
C SER A 70 -10.41 -16.15 -5.02
N TYR A 71 -9.08 -16.08 -5.23
CA TYR A 71 -8.39 -14.96 -5.88
C TYR A 71 -7.12 -15.42 -6.60
N ASP A 72 -6.57 -14.59 -7.47
CA ASP A 72 -5.26 -14.81 -8.08
C ASP A 72 -4.16 -14.20 -7.18
N GLY A 73 -3.33 -15.06 -6.59
CA GLY A 73 -2.30 -14.64 -5.64
C GLY A 73 -1.21 -13.77 -6.27
N GLU A 74 -0.88 -13.94 -7.56
CA GLU A 74 0.09 -13.07 -8.24
C GLU A 74 -0.50 -11.68 -8.48
N ILE A 75 -1.75 -11.59 -8.90
CA ILE A 75 -2.45 -10.31 -9.09
C ILE A 75 -2.54 -9.56 -7.77
N LEU A 76 -3.00 -10.20 -6.71
CA LEU A 76 -3.13 -9.59 -5.39
C LEU A 76 -1.78 -9.09 -4.86
N ARG A 77 -0.73 -9.91 -4.95
CA ARG A 77 0.62 -9.56 -4.49
C ARG A 77 1.18 -8.37 -5.25
N VAL A 78 1.08 -8.36 -6.58
CA VAL A 78 1.58 -7.27 -7.41
C VAL A 78 0.79 -5.99 -7.18
N ALA A 79 -0.54 -6.09 -7.05
CA ALA A 79 -1.38 -4.94 -6.71
C ALA A 79 -1.01 -4.36 -5.34
N ALA A 80 -0.82 -5.19 -4.32
CA ALA A 80 -0.38 -4.75 -2.99
C ALA A 80 1.02 -4.11 -3.01
N LEU A 81 1.95 -4.61 -3.83
CA LEU A 81 3.28 -4.02 -3.97
C LEU A 81 3.27 -2.66 -4.67
N LEU A 82 2.37 -2.45 -5.64
CA LEU A 82 2.40 -1.28 -6.53
C LEU A 82 1.34 -0.22 -6.21
N HIS A 83 0.40 -0.45 -5.26
CA HIS A 83 -0.72 0.47 -5.06
C HIS A 83 -0.31 1.90 -4.69
N ASP A 84 0.81 2.06 -3.97
CA ASP A 84 1.35 3.34 -3.54
C ASP A 84 2.63 3.76 -4.28
N ILE A 85 3.03 3.04 -5.35
CA ILE A 85 4.30 3.29 -6.07
C ILE A 85 4.44 4.73 -6.58
N GLY A 86 3.32 5.37 -6.91
CA GLY A 86 3.27 6.77 -7.36
C GLY A 86 3.55 7.82 -6.27
N LEU A 87 3.63 7.41 -4.99
CA LEU A 87 4.04 8.25 -3.86
C LEU A 87 5.55 8.24 -3.62
N TYR A 88 6.27 7.25 -4.16
CA TYR A 88 7.69 7.09 -3.89
C TYR A 88 8.53 8.14 -4.62
N LYS A 89 9.57 8.65 -3.96
CA LYS A 89 10.48 9.67 -4.52
C LYS A 89 11.06 9.29 -5.88
N ALA A 90 11.29 8.00 -6.11
CA ALA A 90 11.80 7.48 -7.38
C ALA A 90 10.83 7.69 -8.55
N TYR A 91 9.53 7.83 -8.27
CA TYR A 91 8.45 7.96 -9.25
C TYR A 91 7.60 9.20 -9.01
N ALA A 92 8.11 10.18 -8.27
CA ALA A 92 7.37 11.38 -7.90
C ALA A 92 6.85 12.11 -9.15
N MET A 93 5.54 12.24 -9.22
CA MET A 93 4.80 12.96 -10.26
C MET A 93 3.86 13.95 -9.58
N ARG A 94 3.68 15.14 -10.19
CA ARG A 94 2.71 16.11 -9.67
C ARG A 94 1.29 15.83 -10.15
N GLU A 95 1.15 15.30 -11.36
CA GLU A 95 -0.14 15.01 -11.98
C GLU A 95 -0.21 13.53 -12.42
N PRO A 96 -1.38 12.93 -12.33
CA PRO A 96 -2.61 13.45 -11.72
C PRO A 96 -2.47 13.63 -10.19
N ALA A 97 -3.26 14.56 -9.60
CA ALA A 97 -3.24 14.80 -8.15
C ALA A 97 -3.65 13.57 -7.33
N ASP A 98 -4.52 12.74 -7.88
CA ASP A 98 -4.95 11.47 -7.30
C ASP A 98 -3.79 10.45 -7.29
N HIS A 99 -3.37 10.02 -6.09
CA HIS A 99 -2.24 9.10 -5.92
C HIS A 99 -2.50 7.71 -6.52
N ALA A 100 -3.74 7.20 -6.47
CA ALA A 100 -4.08 5.91 -7.06
C ALA A 100 -3.90 5.92 -8.57
N LYS A 101 -4.31 7.01 -9.23
CA LYS A 101 -4.09 7.20 -10.68
C LYS A 101 -2.60 7.34 -11.00
N ARG A 102 -1.82 8.06 -10.18
CA ARG A 102 -0.35 8.12 -10.36
C ARG A 102 0.27 6.74 -10.24
N SER A 103 -0.11 5.99 -9.20
CA SER A 103 0.36 4.63 -8.98
C SER A 103 0.01 3.71 -10.14
N ALA A 104 -1.21 3.79 -10.67
CA ALA A 104 -1.64 3.02 -11.84
C ALA A 104 -0.82 3.35 -13.10
N LEU A 105 -0.49 4.62 -13.34
CA LEU A 105 0.36 5.03 -14.46
C LEU A 105 1.77 4.44 -14.34
N VAL A 106 2.38 4.51 -13.15
CA VAL A 106 3.72 3.95 -12.90
C VAL A 106 3.68 2.43 -12.99
N ALA A 107 2.69 1.78 -12.35
CA ALA A 107 2.52 0.34 -12.37
C ALA A 107 2.36 -0.21 -13.78
N ARG A 108 1.54 0.43 -14.62
CA ARG A 108 1.36 0.04 -16.04
C ARG A 108 2.69 -0.04 -16.78
N ARG A 109 3.58 0.93 -16.56
CA ARG A 109 4.90 0.94 -17.19
C ARG A 109 5.80 -0.18 -16.63
N ILE A 110 5.81 -0.37 -15.32
CA ILE A 110 6.57 -1.44 -14.68
C ILE A 110 6.13 -2.82 -15.20
N LEU A 111 4.83 -3.06 -15.27
CA LEU A 111 4.27 -4.32 -15.76
C LEU A 111 4.63 -4.59 -17.24
N GLN A 112 4.66 -3.55 -18.07
CA GLN A 112 5.09 -3.64 -19.47
C GLN A 112 6.60 -3.92 -19.58
N ASP A 113 7.43 -3.24 -18.79
CA ASP A 113 8.88 -3.39 -18.83
C ASP A 113 9.35 -4.80 -18.39
N TRP A 114 8.52 -5.52 -17.64
CA TRP A 114 8.79 -6.89 -17.19
C TRP A 114 7.90 -7.96 -17.80
N ASP A 115 7.26 -7.67 -18.93
CA ASP A 115 6.44 -8.62 -19.69
C ASP A 115 5.38 -9.35 -18.82
N PHE A 116 4.80 -8.62 -17.84
CA PHE A 116 3.73 -9.20 -17.02
C PHE A 116 2.49 -9.49 -17.90
N PRO A 117 1.78 -10.63 -17.70
CA PRO A 117 0.69 -11.03 -18.57
C PRO A 117 -0.38 -9.94 -18.77
N PRO A 118 -0.82 -9.62 -20.00
CA PRO A 118 -1.68 -8.46 -20.23
C PRO A 118 -3.02 -8.47 -19.49
N GLN A 119 -3.66 -9.64 -19.35
CA GLN A 119 -4.92 -9.77 -18.61
C GLN A 119 -4.72 -9.56 -17.12
N ALA A 120 -3.67 -10.16 -16.54
CA ALA A 120 -3.30 -9.95 -15.14
C ALA A 120 -2.88 -8.49 -14.90
N SER A 121 -2.15 -7.87 -15.82
CA SER A 121 -1.81 -6.43 -15.76
C SER A 121 -3.05 -5.55 -15.65
N GLN A 122 -4.09 -5.84 -16.42
CA GLN A 122 -5.34 -5.07 -16.36
C GLN A 122 -6.02 -5.20 -15.00
N ALA A 123 -6.06 -6.40 -14.42
CA ALA A 123 -6.64 -6.63 -13.09
C ALA A 123 -5.82 -5.92 -11.99
N VAL A 124 -4.48 -5.98 -12.06
CA VAL A 124 -3.59 -5.23 -11.15
C VAL A 124 -3.86 -3.73 -11.23
N ILE A 125 -3.96 -3.16 -12.44
CA ILE A 125 -4.22 -1.73 -12.62
C ILE A 125 -5.59 -1.33 -12.08
N GLU A 126 -6.63 -2.14 -12.32
CA GLU A 126 -7.96 -1.90 -11.76
C GLU A 126 -7.92 -1.90 -10.23
N ALA A 127 -7.28 -2.89 -9.62
CA ALA A 127 -7.13 -2.95 -8.18
C ALA A 127 -6.40 -1.72 -7.62
N ILE A 128 -5.34 -1.26 -8.30
CA ILE A 128 -4.61 -0.04 -7.92
C ILE A 128 -5.48 1.22 -8.07
N GLU A 129 -6.21 1.38 -9.16
CA GLU A 129 -7.06 2.57 -9.37
C GLU A 129 -8.21 2.66 -8.34
N LEU A 130 -8.71 1.52 -7.88
CA LEU A 130 -9.85 1.43 -6.98
C LEU A 130 -9.49 1.17 -5.51
N HIS A 131 -8.19 1.08 -5.17
CA HIS A 131 -7.76 0.73 -3.82
C HIS A 131 -8.13 1.73 -2.71
N PRO A 132 -8.27 3.06 -2.95
CA PRO A 132 -8.57 3.97 -1.85
C PRO A 132 -9.93 3.63 -1.22
N PRO A 133 -10.01 3.57 0.12
CA PRO A 133 -11.28 3.35 0.80
C PRO A 133 -12.34 4.37 0.37
N GLY A 134 -13.55 3.91 0.09
CA GLY A 134 -14.66 4.78 -0.36
C GLY A 134 -14.74 5.01 -1.86
N VAL A 135 -13.75 4.62 -2.67
CA VAL A 135 -13.90 4.61 -4.13
C VAL A 135 -14.87 3.48 -4.51
N PRO A 136 -15.99 3.75 -5.20
CA PRO A 136 -16.94 2.68 -5.58
C PRO A 136 -16.33 1.78 -6.66
N GLY A 137 -16.77 0.52 -6.71
CA GLY A 137 -16.74 -0.12 -8.02
C GLY A 137 -16.21 -1.45 -8.19
N SER A 138 -15.46 -2.27 -7.75
CA SER A 138 -15.14 -3.58 -8.32
C SER A 138 -15.87 -4.74 -7.62
N THR A 139 -16.16 -5.79 -8.39
CA THR A 139 -16.59 -7.09 -7.85
C THR A 139 -15.45 -8.11 -7.88
N ALA A 140 -14.26 -7.71 -8.36
CA ALA A 140 -13.08 -8.57 -8.38
C ALA A 140 -12.55 -8.82 -6.97
N SER A 141 -12.30 -10.07 -6.65
CA SER A 141 -11.83 -10.51 -5.32
C SER A 141 -10.57 -9.77 -4.89
N GLU A 142 -9.59 -9.66 -5.77
CA GLU A 142 -8.30 -9.02 -5.50
C GLU A 142 -8.46 -7.55 -5.13
N THR A 143 -9.37 -6.85 -5.82
CA THR A 143 -9.65 -5.43 -5.54
C THR A 143 -10.34 -5.26 -4.18
N ILE A 144 -11.31 -6.11 -3.85
CA ILE A 144 -12.02 -6.06 -2.57
C ILE A 144 -11.06 -6.37 -1.42
N LEU A 145 -10.27 -7.46 -1.55
CA LEU A 145 -9.28 -7.88 -0.56
C LEU A 145 -8.24 -6.79 -0.30
N LEU A 146 -7.66 -6.22 -1.37
CA LEU A 146 -6.68 -5.15 -1.27
C LEU A 146 -7.26 -3.92 -0.54
N LYS A 147 -8.45 -3.50 -0.93
CA LYS A 147 -9.12 -2.33 -0.41
C LYS A 147 -9.47 -2.45 1.07
N ASP A 148 -10.03 -3.60 1.46
CA ASP A 148 -10.37 -3.87 2.85
C ASP A 148 -9.10 -3.98 3.72
N ALA A 149 -8.05 -4.63 3.22
CA ALA A 149 -6.77 -4.71 3.91
C ALA A 149 -6.12 -3.33 4.11
N ILE A 150 -6.16 -2.44 3.11
CA ILE A 150 -5.68 -1.06 3.23
C ILE A 150 -6.52 -0.29 4.26
N GLY A 151 -7.84 -0.41 4.21
CA GLY A 151 -8.72 0.20 5.21
C GLY A 151 -8.36 -0.25 6.63
N LEU A 152 -8.18 -1.53 6.83
CA LEU A 152 -7.80 -2.10 8.12
C LEU A 152 -6.40 -1.66 8.59
N ASP A 153 -5.43 -1.40 7.69
CA ASP A 153 -4.09 -0.92 8.06
C ASP A 153 -4.10 0.54 8.58
N TYR A 154 -5.25 1.22 8.51
CA TYR A 154 -5.50 2.50 9.19
C TYR A 154 -6.10 2.36 10.59
N LEU A 155 -6.41 1.15 11.04
CA LEU A 155 -7.06 0.90 12.32
C LEU A 155 -6.14 0.19 13.32
N GLY A 156 -6.47 0.30 14.61
CA GLY A 156 -5.72 -0.33 15.71
C GLY A 156 -4.37 0.34 15.98
N ALA A 157 -3.52 -0.37 16.68
CA ALA A 157 -2.18 0.12 17.06
C ALA A 157 -1.33 0.53 15.85
N ILE A 158 -1.41 -0.23 14.75
CA ILE A 158 -0.66 0.09 13.53
C ILE A 158 -1.18 1.38 12.88
N GLY A 159 -2.50 1.59 12.83
CA GLY A 159 -3.10 2.80 12.29
C GLY A 159 -2.68 4.05 13.06
N VAL A 160 -2.73 4.03 14.39
CA VAL A 160 -2.25 5.12 15.24
C VAL A 160 -0.76 5.37 15.01
N SER A 161 0.07 4.32 15.00
CA SER A 161 1.51 4.42 14.78
C SER A 161 1.84 5.08 13.43
N ARG A 162 1.11 4.73 12.37
CA ARG A 162 1.27 5.33 11.04
C ARG A 162 0.93 6.82 11.05
N MET A 163 -0.16 7.22 11.70
CA MET A 163 -0.54 8.64 11.78
C MET A 163 0.50 9.44 12.57
N LEU A 164 1.01 8.91 13.67
CA LEU A 164 2.06 9.57 14.45
C LEU A 164 3.38 9.67 13.67
N ALA A 165 3.72 8.67 12.86
CA ALA A 165 4.92 8.70 12.01
C ALA A 165 4.87 9.76 10.88
N MET A 166 3.70 10.31 10.57
CA MET A 166 3.54 11.40 9.61
C MET A 166 3.88 12.77 10.19
N VAL A 167 3.93 12.92 11.51
CA VAL A 167 4.15 14.21 12.17
C VAL A 167 5.48 14.83 11.72
N GLY A 168 5.38 16.01 11.10
CA GLY A 168 6.53 16.76 10.59
C GLY A 168 7.22 16.15 9.35
N THR A 169 6.70 15.06 8.80
CA THR A 169 7.16 14.48 7.53
C THR A 169 6.18 14.70 6.38
N GLU A 170 4.90 14.91 6.69
CA GLU A 170 3.84 15.25 5.73
C GLU A 170 3.33 16.66 6.03
N ASP A 171 3.17 17.46 4.98
CA ASP A 171 2.80 18.89 5.08
C ASP A 171 1.44 19.11 5.76
N ASP A 172 0.52 18.14 5.65
CA ASP A 172 -0.82 18.18 6.23
C ASP A 172 -0.90 17.57 7.64
N VAL A 173 0.23 17.10 8.19
CA VAL A 173 0.34 16.56 9.56
C VAL A 173 1.44 17.28 10.35
N PRO A 174 1.24 18.56 10.68
CA PRO A 174 2.29 19.37 11.31
C PRO A 174 2.60 19.00 12.75
N ASP A 175 1.65 18.38 13.47
CA ASP A 175 1.77 18.10 14.90
C ASP A 175 1.00 16.83 15.33
N ILE A 176 1.26 16.37 16.56
CA ILE A 176 0.65 15.18 17.16
C ILE A 176 -0.88 15.32 17.24
N ARG A 177 -1.40 16.51 17.52
CA ARG A 177 -2.84 16.73 17.62
C ARG A 177 -3.54 16.49 16.30
N THR A 178 -2.96 16.95 15.21
CA THR A 178 -3.45 16.71 13.85
C THR A 178 -3.39 15.21 13.52
N ALA A 179 -2.32 14.51 13.89
CA ALA A 179 -2.21 13.07 13.71
C ALA A 179 -3.31 12.30 14.46
N ILE A 180 -3.57 12.66 15.71
CA ILE A 180 -4.64 12.07 16.54
C ILE A 180 -6.02 12.35 15.92
N TRP A 181 -6.28 13.57 15.48
CA TRP A 181 -7.54 13.91 14.83
C TRP A 181 -7.75 13.10 13.54
N ASN A 182 -6.71 12.93 12.73
CA ASN A 182 -6.75 12.11 11.52
C ASN A 182 -7.04 10.64 11.87
N ALA A 183 -6.37 10.08 12.87
CA ALA A 183 -6.59 8.72 13.31
C ALA A 183 -8.03 8.50 13.82
N GLU A 184 -8.58 9.44 14.61
CA GLU A 184 -9.98 9.39 15.06
C GLU A 184 -10.97 9.49 13.89
N SER A 185 -10.69 10.34 12.90
CA SER A 185 -11.52 10.47 11.69
C SER A 185 -11.54 9.18 10.88
N LEU A 186 -10.37 8.53 10.71
CA LEU A 186 -10.27 7.24 10.01
C LEU A 186 -10.99 6.12 10.77
N ARG A 187 -10.85 6.07 12.11
CA ARG A 187 -11.57 5.13 12.97
C ARG A 187 -13.10 5.19 12.78
N GLN A 188 -13.64 6.40 12.58
CA GLN A 188 -15.07 6.59 12.35
C GLN A 188 -15.52 6.24 10.93
N LYS A 189 -14.68 6.47 9.92
CA LYS A 189 -15.06 6.35 8.50
C LYS A 189 -14.83 4.95 7.93
N ILE A 190 -13.71 4.33 8.28
CA ILE A 190 -13.27 3.07 7.64
C ILE A 190 -14.28 1.93 7.80
N PRO A 191 -14.92 1.70 8.97
CA PRO A 191 -15.86 0.58 9.14
C PRO A 191 -16.99 0.54 8.11
N ASP A 192 -17.53 1.71 7.75
CA ASP A 192 -18.62 1.81 6.78
C ASP A 192 -18.19 1.56 5.32
N LEU A 193 -16.88 1.54 5.08
CA LEU A 193 -16.30 1.35 3.76
C LEU A 193 -15.84 -0.08 3.50
N LEU A 194 -15.79 -0.93 4.55
CA LEU A 194 -15.39 -2.33 4.44
C LEU A 194 -16.50 -3.19 3.85
N VAL A 195 -16.09 -4.13 2.99
CA VAL A 195 -17.01 -5.02 2.26
C VAL A 195 -17.15 -6.36 2.97
N LEU A 196 -16.04 -7.03 3.30
CA LEU A 196 -15.98 -8.37 3.84
C LEU A 196 -16.43 -8.42 5.30
N GLN A 197 -17.08 -9.52 5.73
CA GLN A 197 -17.51 -9.67 7.11
C GLN A 197 -16.30 -9.83 8.05
N ALA A 198 -15.30 -10.63 7.66
CA ALA A 198 -14.05 -10.77 8.41
C ALA A 198 -13.34 -9.42 8.61
N SER A 199 -13.38 -8.54 7.59
CA SER A 199 -12.85 -7.18 7.69
C SER A 199 -13.58 -6.35 8.74
N LYS A 200 -14.90 -6.43 8.79
CA LYS A 200 -15.73 -5.70 9.78
C LYS A 200 -15.48 -6.20 11.20
N ASP A 201 -15.34 -7.52 11.37
CA ASP A 201 -15.07 -8.13 12.67
C ASP A 201 -13.67 -7.76 13.19
N LEU A 202 -12.68 -7.75 12.31
CA LEU A 202 -11.33 -7.28 12.64
C LEU A 202 -11.31 -5.78 12.95
N ALA A 203 -12.03 -4.97 12.16
CA ALA A 203 -12.17 -3.54 12.40
C ALA A 203 -12.75 -3.25 13.79
N ALA A 204 -13.80 -3.98 14.19
CA ALA A 204 -14.41 -3.81 15.50
C ALA A 204 -13.43 -4.07 16.67
N ARG A 205 -12.49 -5.02 16.51
CA ARG A 205 -11.41 -5.24 17.49
C ARG A 205 -10.41 -4.08 17.52
N ARG A 206 -9.92 -3.66 16.33
CA ARG A 206 -8.94 -2.59 16.19
C ARG A 206 -9.47 -1.23 16.63
N ILE A 207 -10.77 -0.99 16.46
CA ILE A 207 -11.44 0.21 16.96
C ILE A 207 -11.38 0.29 18.48
N ARG A 208 -11.65 -0.81 19.20
CA ARG A 208 -11.54 -0.82 20.67
C ARG A 208 -10.12 -0.51 21.14
N GLU A 209 -9.10 -1.07 20.47
CA GLU A 209 -7.70 -0.75 20.78
C GLU A 209 -7.42 0.77 20.62
N MET A 210 -7.99 1.41 19.60
CA MET A 210 -7.85 2.85 19.40
C MET A 210 -8.62 3.65 20.45
N GLU A 211 -9.80 3.21 20.83
CA GLU A 211 -10.62 3.88 21.86
C GLU A 211 -9.90 3.90 23.21
N ASP A 212 -9.36 2.76 23.63
CA ASP A 212 -8.57 2.65 24.87
C ASP A 212 -7.34 3.58 24.80
N PHE A 213 -6.59 3.55 23.68
CA PHE A 213 -5.44 4.44 23.49
C PHE A 213 -5.82 5.92 23.56
N PHE A 214 -6.91 6.33 22.90
CA PHE A 214 -7.32 7.73 22.90
C PHE A 214 -7.89 8.19 24.25
N GLU A 215 -8.52 7.29 25.02
CA GLU A 215 -8.96 7.58 26.38
C GLU A 215 -7.75 7.84 27.27
N ASP A 216 -6.77 6.94 27.30
CA ASP A 216 -5.53 7.08 28.07
C ASP A 216 -4.77 8.35 27.68
N LEU A 217 -4.69 8.66 26.38
CA LEU A 217 -4.01 9.86 25.90
C LEU A 217 -4.71 11.15 26.36
N ARG A 218 -6.05 11.20 26.33
CA ARG A 218 -6.82 12.37 26.80
C ARG A 218 -6.62 12.58 28.31
N ASP A 219 -6.59 11.51 29.07
CA ASP A 219 -6.39 11.58 30.52
C ASP A 219 -4.97 12.06 30.86
N ALA A 220 -3.96 11.55 30.16
CA ALA A 220 -2.57 11.94 30.35
C ALA A 220 -2.25 13.38 29.91
N THR A 221 -3.09 14.00 29.06
CA THR A 221 -2.79 15.29 28.41
C THR A 221 -3.83 16.39 28.67
N GLU A 222 -4.58 16.31 29.77
CA GLU A 222 -5.66 17.24 30.09
C GLU A 222 -6.61 17.47 28.88
N LYS A 223 -7.13 16.40 28.33
CA LYS A 223 -7.99 16.39 27.13
C LYS A 223 -7.30 17.01 25.89
N LEU A 224 -6.09 16.58 25.64
CA LEU A 224 -5.21 17.00 24.53
C LEU A 224 -4.73 18.46 24.61
N LYS A 225 -4.87 19.15 25.75
CA LYS A 225 -4.37 20.53 25.87
C LYS A 225 -2.86 20.62 25.96
N LEU A 226 -2.21 19.54 26.42
CA LEU A 226 -0.77 19.45 26.62
C LEU A 226 -0.01 18.80 25.42
N LEU A 227 -0.66 18.62 24.28
CA LEU A 227 -0.03 18.19 23.03
C LEU A 227 0.36 19.35 22.14
#